data_414efcec471ccb2f95e8f373d4c38e17
#
_entry.id   414efcec471ccb2f95e8f373d4c38e17
#
_cell.length_a   1.000
_cell.length_b   1.000
_cell.length_c   1.000
_cell.angle_alpha   90.00
_cell.angle_beta   90.00
_cell.angle_gamma   90.00
#
_symmetry.space_group_name_H-M   'P 1'
#
loop_
_entity.id
_entity.type
_entity.pdbx_description
1 polymer ?
#
loop_
_entity_poly.entity_id
_entity_poly.type
_entity_poly.pdbx_seq_one_letter_code
_entity_poly.pdbx_strand_id
1 'polypeptide(L)'
;APLWDIVPLLAALYRDRTISTELREDHELISGLATENYRLAVLTEPVRGHGLVSRKYGEEHLMFSLPAGHPLAGRKSLRFSDLNGAAIPLRPGIGFWEEIPRKKMPDSHFFVQERSSSFEELVHAYAMPCFSSDLARRGRELEPDRVTIPIDDPEASVEYFLAWRRQDEDFLRPFLDAVLREAPRGK
;
A
#
# COMPACT_ATOMS: atom_id res chain seq x y z
N ALA A 1 2.64 0.68 -0.28
CA ALA A 1 2.46 1.87 0.56
C ALA A 1 2.47 3.12 -0.31
N PRO A 2 1.64 4.11 -0.05
CA PRO A 2 1.45 5.31 -0.89
C PRO A 2 2.62 6.30 -0.87
N LEU A 3 3.81 5.88 -0.45
CA LEU A 3 5.01 6.72 -0.40
C LEU A 3 5.58 7.08 -1.77
N TRP A 4 5.16 6.38 -2.83
CA TRP A 4 5.68 6.59 -4.18
C TRP A 4 5.49 8.02 -4.70
N ASP A 5 4.36 8.63 -4.36
CA ASP A 5 4.04 9.99 -4.77
C ASP A 5 4.46 11.03 -3.72
N ILE A 6 4.49 10.64 -2.44
CA ILE A 6 4.81 11.52 -1.30
C ILE A 6 6.28 11.92 -1.31
N VAL A 7 7.20 10.95 -1.38
CA VAL A 7 8.65 11.22 -1.26
C VAL A 7 9.18 12.11 -2.38
N PRO A 8 8.88 11.85 -3.67
CA PRO A 8 9.30 12.74 -4.75
C PRO A 8 8.73 14.14 -4.60
N LEU A 9 7.48 14.27 -4.18
CA LEU A 9 6.84 15.59 -3.98
C LEU A 9 7.49 16.35 -2.82
N LEU A 10 7.74 15.69 -1.70
CA LEU A 10 8.47 16.31 -0.57
C LEU A 10 9.88 16.76 -1.01
N ALA A 11 10.62 15.93 -1.74
CA ALA A 11 11.95 16.28 -2.24
C ALA A 11 11.91 17.46 -3.21
N ALA A 12 10.87 17.57 -4.03
CA ALA A 12 10.70 18.70 -4.95
C ALA A 12 10.36 20.02 -4.23
N LEU A 13 9.56 19.95 -3.16
CA LEU A 13 9.11 21.11 -2.40
C LEU A 13 10.15 21.60 -1.36
N TYR A 14 10.93 20.68 -0.77
CA TYR A 14 11.90 20.97 0.29
C TYR A 14 13.32 20.65 -0.16
N ARG A 15 13.79 21.31 -1.22
CA ARG A 15 15.08 21.04 -1.90
C ARG A 15 16.31 21.24 -1.01
N ASP A 16 16.21 22.03 0.02
CA ASP A 16 17.24 22.31 1.02
C ASP A 16 17.24 21.33 2.20
N ARG A 17 16.40 20.29 2.14
CA ARG A 17 16.24 19.30 3.20
C ARG A 17 16.53 17.88 2.72
N THR A 18 17.06 17.06 3.62
CA THR A 18 17.14 15.63 3.41
C THR A 18 15.82 14.98 3.83
N ILE A 19 15.23 14.21 2.94
CA ILE A 19 14.03 13.42 3.23
C ILE A 19 14.47 12.00 3.57
N SER A 20 14.15 11.57 4.79
CA SER A 20 14.33 10.19 5.23
C SER A 20 12.97 9.57 5.51
N THR A 21 12.85 8.27 5.28
CA THR A 21 11.61 7.52 5.52
C THR A 21 11.90 6.27 6.31
N GLU A 22 10.99 5.91 7.20
CA GLU A 22 11.02 4.68 7.97
C GLU A 22 9.67 3.97 7.88
N LEU A 23 9.71 2.64 7.87
CA LEU A 23 8.51 1.81 8.01
C LEU A 23 8.39 1.38 9.47
N ARG A 24 7.25 1.70 10.08
CA ARG A 24 6.91 1.39 11.46
C ARG A 24 5.42 1.08 11.58
N GLU A 25 5.02 0.49 12.68
CA GLU A 25 3.61 0.32 13.03
C GLU A 25 2.96 1.67 13.38
N ASP A 26 1.65 1.79 13.16
CA ASP A 26 0.91 3.05 13.36
C ASP A 26 1.13 3.65 14.75
N HIS A 27 1.14 2.83 15.81
CA HIS A 27 1.36 3.31 17.17
C HIS A 27 2.77 3.89 17.41
N GLU A 28 3.80 3.34 16.74
CA GLU A 28 5.17 3.88 16.77
C GLU A 28 5.27 5.18 16.00
N LEU A 29 4.59 5.27 14.83
CA LEU A 29 4.51 6.50 14.03
C LEU A 29 3.82 7.61 14.81
N ILE A 30 2.71 7.33 15.47
CA ILE A 30 1.98 8.29 16.33
C ILE A 30 2.87 8.77 17.47
N SER A 31 3.57 7.86 18.15
CA SER A 31 4.54 8.21 19.20
C SER A 31 5.67 9.06 18.65
N GLY A 32 6.22 8.72 17.49
CA GLY A 32 7.28 9.47 16.83
C GLY A 32 6.85 10.88 16.39
N LEU A 33 5.60 11.08 15.98
CA LEU A 33 5.04 12.42 15.74
C LEU A 33 4.98 13.22 17.05
N ALA A 34 4.49 12.62 18.13
CA ALA A 34 4.36 13.30 19.42
C ALA A 34 5.72 13.69 20.02
N THR A 35 6.77 12.89 19.81
CA THR A 35 8.13 13.12 20.30
C THR A 35 9.05 13.88 19.32
N GLU A 36 8.49 14.38 18.23
CA GLU A 36 9.21 15.16 17.19
C GLU A 36 10.23 14.39 16.34
N ASN A 37 10.26 13.06 16.47
CA ASN A 37 11.10 12.21 15.62
C ASN A 37 10.61 12.20 14.17
N TYR A 38 9.30 12.34 13.97
CA TYR A 38 8.69 12.47 12.65
C TYR A 38 7.91 13.78 12.52
N ARG A 39 7.85 14.33 11.31
CA ARG A 39 7.02 15.51 10.98
C ARG A 39 5.74 15.13 10.26
N LEU A 40 5.79 14.02 9.53
CA LEU A 40 4.69 13.51 8.74
C LEU A 40 4.66 11.99 8.87
N ALA A 41 3.48 11.41 9.00
CA ALA A 41 3.27 9.98 8.96
C ALA A 41 2.13 9.63 8.00
N VAL A 42 2.16 8.41 7.47
CA VAL A 42 1.06 7.79 6.75
C VAL A 42 0.54 6.67 7.61
N LEU A 43 -0.70 6.77 8.04
CA LEU A 43 -1.37 5.84 8.96
C LEU A 43 -2.49 5.10 8.23
N THR A 44 -2.85 3.92 8.73
CA THR A 44 -4.00 3.15 8.27
C THR A 44 -5.30 3.51 8.99
N GLU A 45 -5.20 4.27 10.09
CA GLU A 45 -6.34 4.79 10.84
C GLU A 45 -6.18 6.28 11.15
N PRO A 46 -7.30 7.03 11.27
CA PRO A 46 -7.22 8.44 11.61
C PRO A 46 -6.85 8.65 13.07
N VAL A 47 -5.84 9.50 13.33
CA VAL A 47 -5.48 9.90 14.69
C VAL A 47 -6.24 11.17 15.12
N ARG A 48 -6.66 11.22 16.38
CA ARG A 48 -7.33 12.39 17.00
C ARG A 48 -6.73 12.67 18.37
N GLY A 49 -6.62 13.96 18.71
CA GLY A 49 -6.12 14.41 20.02
C GLY A 49 -4.61 14.60 20.06
N HIS A 50 -4.08 14.93 21.24
CA HIS A 50 -2.64 15.12 21.52
C HIS A 50 -1.92 16.13 20.60
N GLY A 51 -2.63 17.13 20.08
CA GLY A 51 -2.05 18.12 19.15
C GLY A 51 -1.75 17.57 17.75
N LEU A 52 -2.18 16.34 17.46
CA LEU A 52 -2.06 15.73 16.14
C LEU A 52 -3.30 16.03 15.28
N VAL A 53 -3.07 16.10 13.98
CA VAL A 53 -4.08 16.26 12.94
C VAL A 53 -3.91 15.13 11.95
N SER A 54 -5.00 14.55 11.47
CA SER A 54 -4.95 13.63 10.34
C SER A 54 -6.02 13.94 9.31
N ARG A 55 -5.71 13.65 8.03
CA ARG A 55 -6.64 13.78 6.91
C ARG A 55 -6.51 12.58 5.98
N LYS A 56 -7.64 12.09 5.47
CA LYS A 56 -7.63 11.03 4.45
C LYS A 56 -6.80 11.50 3.24
N TYR A 57 -5.86 10.66 2.86
CA TYR A 57 -4.95 10.88 1.75
C TYR A 57 -5.35 10.06 0.53
N GLY A 58 -5.75 8.82 0.74
CA GLY A 58 -6.08 7.91 -0.34
C GLY A 58 -6.62 6.60 0.17
N GLU A 59 -6.74 5.69 -0.76
CA GLU A 59 -7.23 4.34 -0.55
C GLU A 59 -6.45 3.39 -1.44
N GLU A 60 -6.19 2.18 -0.98
CA GLU A 60 -5.53 1.12 -1.74
C GLU A 60 -6.42 -0.12 -1.74
N HIS A 61 -6.57 -0.73 -2.92
CA HIS A 61 -7.32 -1.95 -3.10
C HIS A 61 -6.40 -3.08 -3.52
N LEU A 62 -6.39 -4.15 -2.73
CA LEU A 62 -5.64 -5.36 -3.04
C LEU A 62 -6.30 -6.11 -4.21
N MET A 63 -5.48 -6.70 -5.03
CA MET A 63 -5.89 -7.41 -6.23
C MET A 63 -5.09 -8.71 -6.35
N PHE A 64 -5.66 -9.70 -7.01
CA PHE A 64 -4.88 -10.84 -7.50
C PHE A 64 -4.31 -10.54 -8.88
N SER A 65 -3.05 -10.86 -9.09
CA SER A 65 -2.43 -10.96 -10.41
C SER A 65 -2.30 -12.45 -10.76
N LEU A 66 -2.97 -12.87 -11.82
CA LEU A 66 -3.04 -14.25 -12.29
C LEU A 66 -2.46 -14.37 -13.69
N PRO A 67 -1.85 -15.52 -14.03
CA PRO A 67 -1.53 -15.82 -15.43
C PRO A 67 -2.80 -15.74 -16.31
N ALA A 68 -2.66 -15.26 -17.54
CA ALA A 68 -3.81 -15.13 -18.46
C ALA A 68 -4.52 -16.46 -18.73
N GLY A 69 -3.79 -17.59 -18.65
CA GLY A 69 -4.34 -18.93 -18.78
C GLY A 69 -4.96 -19.52 -17.48
N HIS A 70 -4.98 -18.79 -16.38
CA HIS A 70 -5.53 -19.29 -15.14
C HIS A 70 -7.05 -19.49 -15.24
N PRO A 71 -7.65 -20.57 -14.66
CA PRO A 71 -9.10 -20.82 -14.75
C PRO A 71 -9.99 -19.67 -14.27
N LEU A 72 -9.49 -18.85 -13.34
CA LEU A 72 -10.20 -17.70 -12.80
C LEU A 72 -9.92 -16.39 -13.53
N ALA A 73 -9.05 -16.37 -14.55
CA ALA A 73 -8.60 -15.14 -15.24
C ALA A 73 -9.75 -14.34 -15.89
N GLY A 74 -10.86 -15.00 -16.24
CA GLY A 74 -12.04 -14.35 -16.84
C GLY A 74 -13.04 -13.77 -15.82
N ARG A 75 -12.78 -13.87 -14.51
CA ARG A 75 -13.66 -13.32 -13.49
C ARG A 75 -13.53 -11.80 -13.39
N LYS A 76 -14.64 -11.12 -13.05
CA LYS A 76 -14.66 -9.65 -12.83
C LYS A 76 -14.11 -9.27 -11.44
N SER A 77 -14.33 -10.12 -10.45
CA SER A 77 -13.79 -10.00 -9.10
C SER A 77 -13.57 -11.41 -8.52
N LEU A 78 -12.73 -11.50 -7.50
CA LEU A 78 -12.42 -12.70 -6.76
C LEU A 78 -12.53 -12.42 -5.26
N ARG A 79 -12.66 -13.47 -4.48
CA ARG A 79 -12.50 -13.42 -3.02
C ARG A 79 -11.22 -14.12 -2.61
N PHE A 80 -10.73 -13.86 -1.43
CA PHE A 80 -9.59 -14.61 -0.87
C PHE A 80 -9.85 -16.13 -0.90
N SER A 81 -11.08 -16.54 -0.63
CA SER A 81 -11.47 -17.94 -0.66
C SER A 81 -11.34 -18.62 -2.04
N ASP A 82 -11.40 -17.86 -3.13
CA ASP A 82 -11.29 -18.42 -4.48
C ASP A 82 -9.88 -18.96 -4.80
N LEU A 83 -8.85 -18.46 -4.09
CA LEU A 83 -7.46 -18.89 -4.21
C LEU A 83 -6.93 -19.53 -2.92
N ASN A 84 -7.79 -19.82 -1.93
CA ASN A 84 -7.39 -20.55 -0.74
C ASN A 84 -6.87 -21.95 -1.12
N GLY A 85 -5.71 -22.33 -0.58
CA GLY A 85 -4.98 -23.54 -0.97
C GLY A 85 -3.90 -23.32 -2.05
N ALA A 86 -3.84 -22.14 -2.66
CA ALA A 86 -2.80 -21.83 -3.64
C ALA A 86 -1.42 -21.57 -2.98
N ALA A 87 -0.35 -21.81 -3.74
CA ALA A 87 0.99 -21.37 -3.38
C ALA A 87 1.21 -19.94 -3.90
N ILE A 88 1.49 -19.00 -3.01
CA ILE A 88 1.54 -17.57 -3.34
C ILE A 88 2.84 -16.95 -2.82
N PRO A 89 3.70 -16.42 -3.71
CA PRO A 89 4.87 -15.66 -3.30
C PRO A 89 4.46 -14.29 -2.74
N LEU A 90 5.10 -13.90 -1.64
CA LEU A 90 4.94 -12.58 -1.02
C LEU A 90 6.24 -11.79 -1.15
N ARG A 91 6.14 -10.49 -1.34
CA ARG A 91 7.25 -9.56 -1.18
C ARG A 91 7.44 -9.23 0.30
N PRO A 92 8.68 -9.09 0.79
CA PRO A 92 8.91 -8.66 2.17
C PRO A 92 8.51 -7.19 2.34
N GLY A 93 8.15 -6.84 3.57
CA GLY A 93 7.88 -5.44 3.93
C GLY A 93 6.65 -4.84 3.27
N ILE A 94 5.66 -5.67 2.90
CA ILE A 94 4.36 -5.20 2.42
C ILE A 94 3.46 -4.70 3.56
N GLY A 95 3.98 -4.72 4.80
CA GLY A 95 3.32 -4.16 5.98
C GLY A 95 1.95 -4.77 6.22
N PHE A 96 0.95 -3.92 6.38
CA PHE A 96 -0.44 -4.26 6.60
C PHE A 96 -0.97 -5.43 5.73
N TRP A 97 -0.51 -5.55 4.47
CA TRP A 97 -0.97 -6.59 3.55
C TRP A 97 -0.37 -7.98 3.81
N GLU A 98 0.54 -8.16 4.77
CA GLU A 98 1.12 -9.48 5.04
C GLU A 98 0.19 -10.38 5.84
N GLU A 99 -0.50 -9.82 6.83
CA GLU A 99 -1.34 -10.60 7.75
C GLU A 99 -2.70 -10.99 7.18
N ILE A 100 -3.31 -10.12 6.38
CA ILE A 100 -4.68 -10.33 5.89
C ILE A 100 -4.79 -11.59 5.03
N PRO A 101 -3.94 -11.80 4.00
CA PRO A 101 -3.97 -13.03 3.23
C PRO A 101 -3.79 -14.28 4.09
N ARG A 102 -2.88 -14.25 5.07
CA ARG A 102 -2.66 -15.40 5.96
C ARG A 102 -3.89 -15.76 6.79
N LYS A 103 -4.64 -14.75 7.25
CA LYS A 103 -5.90 -14.97 7.99
C LYS A 103 -7.05 -15.43 7.10
N LYS A 104 -7.13 -14.93 5.87
CA LYS A 104 -8.26 -15.19 4.95
C LYS A 104 -8.08 -16.42 4.08
N MET A 105 -6.85 -16.90 3.95
CA MET A 105 -6.47 -18.03 3.10
C MET A 105 -5.62 -19.03 3.91
N PRO A 106 -6.20 -19.65 4.97
CA PRO A 106 -5.45 -20.46 5.94
C PRO A 106 -4.85 -21.74 5.34
N ASP A 107 -5.40 -22.26 4.24
CA ASP A 107 -4.89 -23.45 3.56
C ASP A 107 -3.82 -23.12 2.49
N SER A 108 -3.55 -21.84 2.25
CA SER A 108 -2.56 -21.39 1.28
C SER A 108 -1.14 -21.48 1.81
N HIS A 109 -0.21 -21.71 0.89
CA HIS A 109 1.22 -21.73 1.19
C HIS A 109 1.87 -20.41 0.77
N PHE A 110 2.16 -19.56 1.76
CA PHE A 110 2.85 -18.29 1.56
C PHE A 110 4.35 -18.43 1.77
N PHE A 111 5.13 -17.93 0.83
CA PHE A 111 6.58 -17.90 0.95
C PHE A 111 7.11 -16.53 0.56
N VAL A 112 7.98 -15.97 1.43
CA VAL A 112 8.53 -14.64 1.27
C VAL A 112 9.77 -14.70 0.39
N GLN A 113 9.84 -13.87 -0.64
CA GLN A 113 10.99 -13.72 -1.52
C GLN A 113 11.65 -12.36 -1.29
N GLU A 114 12.81 -12.37 -0.65
CA GLU A 114 13.55 -11.15 -0.32
C GLU A 114 14.14 -10.46 -1.57
N ARG A 115 14.52 -11.24 -2.59
CA ARG A 115 15.05 -10.73 -3.84
C ARG A 115 13.93 -10.51 -4.86
N SER A 116 13.83 -9.31 -5.38
CA SER A 116 12.85 -8.99 -6.43
C SER A 116 13.00 -9.87 -7.67
N SER A 117 14.23 -10.18 -8.10
CA SER A 117 14.48 -11.07 -9.25
C SER A 117 13.93 -12.48 -9.02
N SER A 118 14.10 -13.04 -7.82
CA SER A 118 13.55 -14.36 -7.49
C SER A 118 12.03 -14.34 -7.41
N PHE A 119 11.43 -13.24 -6.92
CA PHE A 119 9.98 -13.07 -6.94
C PHE A 119 9.45 -13.04 -8.38
N GLU A 120 10.04 -12.22 -9.26
CA GLU A 120 9.63 -12.12 -10.66
C GLU A 120 9.78 -13.47 -11.37
N GLU A 121 10.88 -14.21 -11.11
CA GLU A 121 11.09 -15.54 -11.67
C GLU A 121 9.98 -16.53 -11.27
N LEU A 122 9.59 -16.55 -9.99
CA LEU A 122 8.49 -17.41 -9.52
C LEU A 122 7.15 -17.02 -10.16
N VAL A 123 6.89 -15.74 -10.24
CA VAL A 123 5.62 -15.23 -10.77
C VAL A 123 5.50 -15.50 -12.28
N HIS A 124 6.58 -15.32 -13.05
CA HIS A 124 6.55 -15.47 -14.51
C HIS A 124 6.90 -16.88 -14.96
N ALA A 125 8.06 -17.43 -14.55
CA ALA A 125 8.51 -18.73 -15.04
C ALA A 125 7.63 -19.90 -14.55
N TYR A 126 7.07 -19.78 -13.34
CA TYR A 126 6.20 -20.81 -12.77
C TYR A 126 4.71 -20.45 -12.83
N ALA A 127 4.37 -19.35 -13.50
CA ALA A 127 2.98 -18.91 -13.70
C ALA A 127 2.17 -18.85 -12.37
N MET A 128 2.82 -18.41 -11.28
CA MET A 128 2.19 -18.39 -9.96
C MET A 128 1.24 -17.20 -9.78
N PRO A 129 0.12 -17.38 -9.07
CA PRO A 129 -0.68 -16.25 -8.61
C PRO A 129 0.14 -15.40 -7.63
N CYS A 130 -0.07 -14.08 -7.64
CA CYS A 130 0.52 -13.20 -6.65
C CYS A 130 -0.45 -12.05 -6.33
N PHE A 131 -0.15 -11.31 -5.27
CA PHE A 131 -0.87 -10.09 -4.95
C PHE A 131 -0.30 -8.89 -5.70
N SER A 132 -1.18 -7.97 -6.01
CA SER A 132 -0.91 -6.63 -6.54
C SER A 132 -1.85 -5.65 -5.85
N SER A 133 -1.77 -4.37 -6.18
CA SER A 133 -2.76 -3.39 -5.78
C SER A 133 -2.99 -2.37 -6.91
N ASP A 134 -4.07 -1.61 -6.81
CA ASP A 134 -4.35 -0.51 -7.73
C ASP A 134 -3.25 0.56 -7.68
N LEU A 135 -2.67 0.83 -6.49
CA LEU A 135 -1.54 1.77 -6.33
C LEU A 135 -0.24 1.21 -6.93
N ALA A 136 0.05 -0.07 -6.72
CA ALA A 136 1.27 -0.70 -7.26
C ALA A 136 1.28 -0.74 -8.79
N ARG A 137 0.11 -0.62 -9.41
CA ARG A 137 -0.06 -0.63 -10.88
C ARG A 137 -0.04 0.76 -11.51
N ARG A 138 -0.14 1.82 -10.74
CA ARG A 138 -0.12 3.18 -11.28
C ARG A 138 1.18 3.42 -12.06
N GLY A 139 1.05 3.80 -13.34
CA GLY A 139 2.18 4.09 -14.21
C GLY A 139 2.97 2.88 -14.71
N ARG A 140 2.51 1.64 -14.44
CA ARG A 140 3.12 0.42 -15.01
C ARG A 140 2.31 -0.07 -16.20
N GLU A 141 3.02 -0.54 -17.22
CA GLU A 141 2.38 -1.24 -18.35
C GLU A 141 1.76 -2.56 -17.86
N LEU A 142 0.64 -2.92 -18.50
CA LEU A 142 0.01 -4.21 -18.25
C LEU A 142 0.93 -5.31 -18.77
N GLU A 143 1.25 -6.27 -17.92
CA GLU A 143 1.98 -7.47 -18.33
C GLU A 143 1.08 -8.29 -19.27
N PRO A 144 1.49 -8.55 -20.51
CA PRO A 144 0.59 -9.11 -21.54
C PRO A 144 0.16 -10.55 -21.24
N ASP A 145 0.90 -11.26 -20.41
CA ASP A 145 0.67 -12.65 -20.01
C ASP A 145 -0.09 -12.79 -18.68
N ARG A 146 -0.48 -11.67 -18.07
CA ARG A 146 -1.17 -11.67 -16.77
C ARG A 146 -2.41 -10.79 -16.76
N VAL A 147 -3.36 -11.16 -15.91
CA VAL A 147 -4.56 -10.38 -15.62
C VAL A 147 -4.60 -10.02 -14.14
N THR A 148 -5.05 -8.82 -13.86
CA THR A 148 -5.22 -8.36 -12.48
C THR A 148 -6.71 -8.22 -12.18
N ILE A 149 -7.15 -8.87 -11.12
CA ILE A 149 -8.56 -9.00 -10.77
C ILE A 149 -8.75 -8.47 -9.35
N PRO A 150 -9.70 -7.53 -9.11
CA PRO A 150 -9.96 -6.98 -7.79
C PRO A 150 -10.45 -8.07 -6.82
N ILE A 151 -10.08 -7.93 -5.55
CA ILE A 151 -10.56 -8.78 -4.47
C ILE A 151 -11.78 -8.12 -3.84
N ASP A 152 -12.91 -8.81 -3.85
CA ASP A 152 -14.21 -8.34 -3.37
C ASP A 152 -14.46 -8.79 -1.91
N ASP A 153 -13.46 -8.63 -1.06
CA ASP A 153 -13.58 -8.79 0.39
C ASP A 153 -13.32 -7.42 1.04
N PRO A 154 -14.08 -7.02 2.08
CA PRO A 154 -13.91 -5.71 2.72
C PRO A 154 -12.48 -5.45 3.20
N GLU A 155 -11.81 -6.49 3.67
CA GLU A 155 -10.42 -6.41 4.15
C GLU A 155 -9.38 -6.24 3.03
N ALA A 156 -9.79 -6.34 1.78
CA ALA A 156 -8.93 -6.08 0.63
C ALA A 156 -8.77 -4.58 0.33
N SER A 157 -9.34 -3.70 1.14
CA SER A 157 -9.24 -2.26 1.02
C SER A 157 -8.68 -1.64 2.29
N VAL A 158 -7.82 -0.65 2.14
CA VAL A 158 -7.27 0.14 3.24
C VAL A 158 -7.32 1.61 2.91
N GLU A 159 -7.76 2.42 3.87
CA GLU A 159 -7.66 3.87 3.79
C GLU A 159 -6.33 4.33 4.38
N TYR A 160 -5.72 5.33 3.76
CA TYR A 160 -4.52 5.97 4.27
C TYR A 160 -4.79 7.41 4.70
N PHE A 161 -4.19 7.77 5.82
CA PHE A 161 -4.31 9.08 6.42
C PHE A 161 -2.92 9.72 6.56
N LEU A 162 -2.77 10.94 6.07
CA LEU A 162 -1.63 11.78 6.43
C LEU A 162 -1.86 12.31 7.84
N ALA A 163 -0.85 12.18 8.70
CA ALA A 163 -0.87 12.67 10.07
C ALA A 163 0.34 13.53 10.37
N TRP A 164 0.14 14.63 11.10
CA TRP A 164 1.17 15.58 11.49
C TRP A 164 0.79 16.30 12.80
N ARG A 165 1.76 16.98 13.42
CA ARG A 165 1.45 17.86 14.54
C ARG A 165 0.86 19.17 14.03
N ARG A 166 -0.13 19.69 14.72
CA ARG A 166 -0.78 20.97 14.38
C ARG A 166 0.24 22.12 14.25
N GLN A 167 1.27 22.12 15.08
CA GLN A 167 2.34 23.14 15.02
C GLN A 167 3.21 23.07 13.77
N ASP A 168 3.26 21.93 13.08
CA ASP A 168 4.00 21.76 11.83
C ASP A 168 3.15 22.07 10.59
N GLU A 169 1.86 22.40 10.74
CA GLU A 169 0.93 22.59 9.63
C GLU A 169 1.40 23.69 8.66
N ASP A 170 1.89 24.83 9.19
CA ASP A 170 2.38 25.92 8.33
C ASP A 170 3.62 25.50 7.53
N PHE A 171 4.53 24.76 8.14
CA PHE A 171 5.69 24.21 7.45
C PHE A 171 5.28 23.19 6.36
N LEU A 172 4.32 22.34 6.65
CA LEU A 172 3.85 21.31 5.73
C LEU A 172 2.82 21.83 4.70
N ARG A 173 2.33 23.05 4.83
CA ARG A 173 1.27 23.63 3.99
C ARG A 173 1.50 23.47 2.49
N PRO A 174 2.71 23.76 1.93
CA PRO A 174 2.94 23.57 0.49
C PRO A 174 2.71 22.13 0.04
N PHE A 175 3.12 21.16 0.85
CA PHE A 175 2.92 19.73 0.58
C PHE A 175 1.45 19.33 0.75
N LEU A 176 0.82 19.71 1.84
CA LEU A 176 -0.59 19.39 2.12
C LEU A 176 -1.53 19.96 1.06
N ASP A 177 -1.26 21.18 0.61
CA ASP A 177 -2.03 21.82 -0.47
C ASP A 177 -1.87 21.07 -1.80
N ALA A 178 -0.68 20.59 -2.11
CA ALA A 178 -0.44 19.84 -3.34
C ALA A 178 -1.13 18.47 -3.31
N VAL A 179 -0.96 17.72 -2.21
CA VAL A 179 -1.45 16.35 -2.09
C VAL A 179 -2.97 16.28 -1.88
N LEU A 180 -3.53 17.17 -1.03
CA LEU A 180 -4.95 17.08 -0.66
C LEU A 180 -5.89 17.77 -1.68
N ARG A 181 -5.35 18.54 -2.64
CA ARG A 181 -6.14 19.06 -3.77
C ARG A 181 -6.42 17.99 -4.82
N GLU A 182 -5.54 16.99 -4.96
CA GLU A 182 -5.66 15.90 -5.93
C GLU A 182 -6.42 14.69 -5.37
N ALA A 183 -6.68 14.64 -4.06
CA ALA A 183 -7.49 13.59 -3.48
C ALA A 183 -8.92 13.69 -4.03
N PRO A 184 -9.47 12.66 -4.69
CA PRO A 184 -10.84 12.69 -5.17
C PRO A 184 -11.76 12.96 -3.99
N ARG A 185 -12.52 14.06 -4.05
CA ARG A 185 -13.60 14.33 -3.10
C ARG A 185 -14.58 13.18 -3.28
N GLY A 186 -14.57 12.25 -2.32
CA GLY A 186 -15.53 11.15 -2.31
C GLY A 186 -16.94 11.71 -2.49
N LYS A 187 -17.65 11.14 -3.45
CA LYS A 187 -19.10 11.32 -3.62
C LYS A 187 -19.83 10.51 -2.57
#